data_d334ce4b66538fe8c4fb5d4787023185
#
_entry.id   d334ce4b66538fe8c4fb5d4787023185
#
_cell.length_a   1.000
_cell.length_b   1.000
_cell.length_c   1.000
_cell.angle_alpha   90.00
_cell.angle_beta   90.00
_cell.angle_gamma   90.00
#
_symmetry.space_group_name_H-M   'P 1'
#
loop_
_entity.id
_entity.type
_entity.pdbx_description
1 polymer ?
#
loop_
_entity_poly.entity_id
_entity_poly.type
_entity_poly.pdbx_seq_one_letter_code
_entity_poly.pdbx_strand_id
1 'polypeptide(L)'
;TAVFPRGTTGTHLDALARQFLWRAGFDYDHGTGHGVGAFLSVHEGPQRIAKQWNGHALKPGMVLSNEPGFYKDGCYGIRCENLVVVREHQADTDDGPPMMACEALTLAPFDQRLLETSLLTQPEADWVDNYHEQVFLQLSPLLEERDAAWLRRATQPLRNMNGPS
;
A
#
# COMPACT_ATOMS: atom_id res chain seq x y z
N THR A 1 0.05 4.35 -5.70
CA THR A 1 -1.10 4.93 -4.97
C THR A 1 -2.20 5.23 -5.97
N ALA A 2 -3.42 4.72 -5.73
CA ALA A 2 -4.56 5.04 -6.60
C ALA A 2 -5.13 6.41 -6.22
N VAL A 3 -5.39 7.23 -7.24
CA VAL A 3 -6.22 8.44 -7.14
C VAL A 3 -7.57 8.09 -7.76
N PHE A 4 -8.66 8.48 -7.09
CA PHE A 4 -10.01 8.08 -7.48
C PHE A 4 -11.05 9.16 -7.15
N PRO A 5 -12.15 9.28 -7.92
CA PRO A 5 -13.16 10.28 -7.67
C PRO A 5 -13.96 10.00 -6.39
N ARG A 6 -14.49 11.05 -5.77
CA ARG A 6 -15.45 10.94 -4.65
C ARG A 6 -16.65 10.09 -5.08
N GLY A 7 -17.10 9.21 -4.18
CA GLY A 7 -18.19 8.26 -4.47
C GLY A 7 -17.68 6.87 -4.89
N THR A 8 -16.39 6.71 -5.13
CA THR A 8 -15.79 5.41 -5.41
C THR A 8 -15.93 4.48 -4.20
N THR A 9 -16.33 3.23 -4.44
CA THR A 9 -16.35 2.17 -3.42
C THR A 9 -15.08 1.33 -3.49
N GLY A 10 -14.76 0.61 -2.42
CA GLY A 10 -13.61 -0.27 -2.41
C GLY A 10 -13.67 -1.40 -3.45
N THR A 11 -14.86 -1.80 -3.89
CA THR A 11 -15.02 -2.79 -4.97
C THR A 11 -14.43 -2.31 -6.30
N HIS A 12 -14.51 -1.00 -6.59
CA HIS A 12 -13.87 -0.45 -7.78
C HIS A 12 -12.35 -0.47 -7.68
N LEU A 13 -11.80 -0.31 -6.48
CA LEU A 13 -10.35 -0.29 -6.25
C LEU A 13 -9.73 -1.71 -6.18
N ASP A 14 -10.51 -2.72 -5.79
CA ASP A 14 -10.04 -4.10 -5.64
C ASP A 14 -9.41 -4.65 -6.93
N ALA A 15 -10.03 -4.36 -8.08
CA ALA A 15 -9.52 -4.78 -9.38
C ALA A 15 -8.14 -4.15 -9.71
N LEU A 16 -7.89 -2.93 -9.27
CA LEU A 16 -6.60 -2.26 -9.47
C LEU A 16 -5.46 -2.98 -8.73
N ALA A 17 -5.73 -3.51 -7.54
CA ALA A 17 -4.75 -4.26 -6.78
C ALA A 17 -4.48 -5.64 -7.40
N ARG A 18 -5.53 -6.29 -7.97
CA ARG A 18 -5.43 -7.66 -8.51
C ARG A 18 -4.90 -7.74 -9.93
N GLN A 19 -5.00 -6.67 -10.70
CA GLN A 19 -4.75 -6.70 -12.15
C GLN A 19 -3.37 -7.29 -12.53
N PHE A 20 -2.34 -7.07 -11.71
CA PHE A 20 -0.99 -7.56 -11.97
C PHE A 20 -0.89 -9.07 -11.77
N LEU A 21 -1.53 -9.61 -10.73
CA LEU A 21 -1.63 -11.06 -10.49
C LEU A 21 -2.48 -11.72 -11.58
N TRP A 22 -3.60 -11.12 -11.95
CA TRP A 22 -4.46 -11.65 -13.02
C TRP A 22 -3.74 -11.76 -14.37
N ARG A 23 -2.89 -10.78 -14.71
CA ARG A 23 -2.05 -10.86 -15.93
C ARG A 23 -1.09 -12.05 -15.90
N ALA A 24 -0.66 -12.47 -14.73
CA ALA A 24 0.20 -13.64 -14.51
C ALA A 24 -0.57 -14.95 -14.30
N GLY A 25 -1.93 -14.91 -14.35
CA GLY A 25 -2.78 -16.08 -14.13
C GLY A 25 -2.97 -16.44 -12.65
N PHE A 26 -2.72 -15.51 -11.74
CA PHE A 26 -2.84 -15.68 -10.29
C PHE A 26 -3.94 -14.81 -9.68
N ASP A 27 -4.36 -15.15 -8.47
CA ASP A 27 -5.29 -14.37 -7.65
C ASP A 27 -5.08 -14.72 -6.17
N TYR A 28 -5.80 -14.03 -5.28
CA TYR A 28 -5.93 -14.36 -3.85
C TYR A 28 -7.40 -14.33 -3.43
N ASP A 29 -7.79 -15.16 -2.45
CA ASP A 29 -9.18 -15.40 -2.10
C ASP A 29 -9.75 -14.43 -1.06
N HIS A 30 -8.91 -13.72 -0.32
CA HIS A 30 -9.35 -12.73 0.66
C HIS A 30 -9.61 -11.34 0.03
N GLY A 31 -10.19 -10.42 0.78
CA GLY A 31 -10.32 -9.02 0.37
C GLY A 31 -8.95 -8.34 0.27
N THR A 32 -8.81 -7.35 -0.61
CA THR A 32 -7.61 -6.51 -0.68
C THR A 32 -7.45 -5.65 0.56
N GLY A 33 -8.56 -5.35 1.26
CA GLY A 33 -8.52 -4.59 2.48
C GLY A 33 -9.87 -4.50 3.18
N HIS A 34 -9.83 -4.14 4.43
CA HIS A 34 -10.98 -3.97 5.31
C HIS A 34 -10.87 -2.69 6.12
N GLY A 35 -11.98 -2.19 6.64
CA GLY A 35 -11.98 -1.10 7.61
C GLY A 35 -11.31 -1.52 8.92
N VAL A 36 -10.70 -0.56 9.59
CA VAL A 36 -10.06 -0.72 10.89
C VAL A 36 -10.80 0.15 11.90
N GLY A 37 -11.24 -0.46 13.01
CA GLY A 37 -11.97 0.21 14.06
C GLY A 37 -11.08 1.05 14.96
N ALA A 38 -11.65 2.10 15.53
CA ALA A 38 -10.94 3.03 16.42
C ALA A 38 -10.62 2.43 17.80
N PHE A 39 -11.28 1.32 18.18
CA PHE A 39 -11.18 0.74 19.51
C PHE A 39 -10.97 -0.78 19.46
N LEU A 40 -9.74 -1.20 19.16
CA LEU A 40 -9.28 -2.60 19.17
C LEU A 40 -10.01 -3.55 18.20
N SER A 41 -10.85 -3.05 17.30
CA SER A 41 -11.50 -3.85 16.29
C SER A 41 -10.69 -3.83 15.00
N VAL A 42 -9.89 -4.86 14.78
CA VAL A 42 -9.02 -4.95 13.60
C VAL A 42 -9.83 -5.04 12.30
N HIS A 43 -11.00 -5.68 12.33
CA HIS A 43 -11.94 -5.75 11.21
C HIS A 43 -13.23 -5.03 11.55
N GLU A 44 -13.37 -3.78 11.12
CA GLU A 44 -14.56 -2.99 11.34
C GLU A 44 -14.98 -2.25 10.06
N GLY A 45 -16.25 -2.45 9.66
CA GLY A 45 -16.87 -1.77 8.54
C GLY A 45 -17.35 -0.36 8.87
N PRO A 46 -18.05 0.27 7.92
CA PRO A 46 -18.68 -0.32 6.73
C PRO A 46 -17.75 -0.45 5.51
N GLN A 47 -16.61 0.25 5.49
CA GLN A 47 -15.71 0.26 4.34
C GLN A 47 -14.91 -1.04 4.21
N ARG A 48 -14.63 -1.45 2.98
CA ARG A 48 -13.70 -2.52 2.63
C ARG A 48 -13.30 -2.43 1.18
N ILE A 49 -12.16 -3.02 0.81
CA ILE A 49 -11.70 -3.19 -0.57
C ILE A 49 -11.76 -4.71 -0.88
N ALA A 50 -12.74 -5.12 -1.68
CA ALA A 50 -12.97 -6.53 -1.96
C ALA A 50 -13.80 -6.70 -3.24
N LYS A 51 -13.76 -7.90 -3.85
CA LYS A 51 -14.59 -8.27 -5.01
C LYS A 51 -16.09 -8.10 -4.74
N GLN A 52 -16.51 -8.35 -3.50
CA GLN A 52 -17.91 -8.26 -3.11
C GLN A 52 -18.37 -6.82 -2.95
N TRP A 53 -19.45 -6.47 -3.63
CA TRP A 53 -20.11 -5.19 -3.48
C TRP A 53 -20.63 -4.96 -2.05
N ASN A 54 -20.38 -3.79 -1.48
CA ASN A 54 -20.87 -3.42 -0.16
C ASN A 54 -21.64 -2.08 -0.10
N GLY A 55 -21.79 -1.39 -1.23
CA GLY A 55 -22.58 -0.15 -1.34
C GLY A 55 -22.02 1.09 -0.63
N HIS A 56 -20.91 0.97 0.08
CA HIS A 56 -20.34 2.08 0.85
C HIS A 56 -19.19 2.75 0.10
N ALA A 57 -19.41 4.02 -0.28
CA ALA A 57 -18.36 4.85 -0.85
C ALA A 57 -17.28 5.17 0.18
N LEU A 58 -16.02 5.19 -0.25
CA LEU A 58 -14.91 5.62 0.56
C LEU A 58 -15.00 7.14 0.83
N LYS A 59 -14.67 7.56 2.05
CA LYS A 59 -14.73 8.94 2.50
C LYS A 59 -13.42 9.35 3.16
N PRO A 60 -13.04 10.64 3.09
CA PRO A 60 -11.89 11.14 3.84
C PRO A 60 -11.96 10.77 5.33
N GLY A 61 -10.82 10.37 5.89
CA GLY A 61 -10.69 9.92 7.27
C GLY A 61 -10.97 8.43 7.50
N MET A 62 -11.52 7.70 6.53
CA MET A 62 -11.65 6.25 6.65
C MET A 62 -10.29 5.57 6.63
N VAL A 63 -10.06 4.68 7.60
CA VAL A 63 -8.85 3.85 7.70
C VAL A 63 -9.18 2.47 7.17
N LEU A 64 -8.28 1.95 6.31
CA LEU A 64 -8.37 0.61 5.74
C LEU A 64 -7.01 -0.08 5.79
N SER A 65 -7.01 -1.41 5.82
CA SER A 65 -5.86 -2.18 5.37
C SER A 65 -5.77 -2.15 3.83
N ASN A 66 -4.55 -2.31 3.33
CA ASN A 66 -4.26 -2.58 1.92
C ASN A 66 -3.25 -3.72 1.90
N GLU A 67 -3.73 -4.94 1.65
CA GLU A 67 -3.05 -6.18 1.96
C GLU A 67 -3.09 -7.24 0.83
N PRO A 68 -2.84 -6.85 -0.43
CA PRO A 68 -2.78 -7.83 -1.52
C PRO A 68 -1.72 -8.90 -1.22
N GLY A 69 -1.96 -10.12 -1.68
CA GLY A 69 -1.06 -11.22 -1.42
C GLY A 69 -1.07 -12.29 -2.51
N PHE A 70 -0.15 -13.22 -2.40
CA PHE A 70 -0.11 -14.45 -3.20
C PHE A 70 0.28 -15.62 -2.29
N TYR A 71 -0.40 -16.75 -2.47
CA TYR A 71 -0.22 -17.92 -1.63
C TYR A 71 -0.09 -19.17 -2.51
N LYS A 72 0.98 -19.92 -2.28
CA LYS A 72 1.22 -21.20 -2.96
C LYS A 72 1.16 -22.31 -1.93
N ASP A 73 0.09 -23.12 -2.00
CA ASP A 73 -0.20 -24.18 -1.05
C ASP A 73 1.00 -25.09 -0.83
N GLY A 74 1.29 -25.37 0.43
CA GLY A 74 2.40 -26.22 0.85
C GLY A 74 3.81 -25.65 0.60
N CYS A 75 3.92 -24.40 0.09
CA CYS A 75 5.21 -23.79 -0.25
C CYS A 75 5.45 -22.48 0.52
N TYR A 76 4.68 -21.42 0.23
CA TYR A 76 4.86 -20.10 0.84
C TYR A 76 3.64 -19.20 0.66
N GLY A 77 3.58 -18.13 1.44
CA GLY A 77 2.69 -16.99 1.26
C GLY A 77 3.47 -15.68 1.32
N ILE A 78 3.04 -14.71 0.53
CA ILE A 78 3.57 -13.35 0.54
C ILE A 78 2.39 -12.39 0.63
N ARG A 79 2.47 -11.41 1.55
CA ARG A 79 1.51 -10.32 1.68
C ARG A 79 2.27 -9.02 1.82
N CYS A 80 1.92 -8.03 1.00
CA CYS A 80 2.41 -6.66 1.15
C CYS A 80 1.30 -5.84 1.78
N GLU A 81 1.49 -5.39 3.01
CA GLU A 81 0.42 -4.78 3.79
C GLU A 81 0.81 -3.45 4.41
N ASN A 82 -0.06 -2.47 4.20
CA ASN A 82 -0.04 -1.19 4.91
C ASN A 82 -1.46 -0.85 5.37
N LEU A 83 -1.59 -0.21 6.52
CA LEU A 83 -2.76 0.59 6.82
C LEU A 83 -2.68 1.89 6.04
N VAL A 84 -3.82 2.31 5.52
CA VAL A 84 -3.96 3.55 4.76
C VAL A 84 -5.14 4.36 5.27
N VAL A 85 -5.04 5.68 5.15
CA VAL A 85 -6.17 6.58 5.39
C VAL A 85 -6.57 7.26 4.08
N VAL A 86 -7.87 7.35 3.85
CA VAL A 86 -8.41 8.09 2.70
C VAL A 86 -8.27 9.60 2.96
N ARG A 87 -7.70 10.33 1.99
CA ARG A 87 -7.53 11.78 2.01
C ARG A 87 -8.17 12.43 0.79
N GLU A 88 -8.55 13.68 0.92
CA GLU A 88 -8.82 14.51 -0.25
C GLU A 88 -7.53 14.71 -1.03
N HIS A 89 -7.63 14.64 -2.35
CA HIS A 89 -6.52 14.82 -3.28
C HIS A 89 -6.80 16.01 -4.18
N GLN A 90 -5.88 16.96 -4.20
CA GLN A 90 -5.98 18.10 -5.10
C GLN A 90 -5.60 17.64 -6.51
N ALA A 91 -6.54 17.71 -7.44
CA ALA A 91 -6.25 17.41 -8.84
C ALA A 91 -5.50 18.58 -9.49
N ASP A 92 -4.78 18.27 -10.57
CA ASP A 92 -4.04 19.29 -11.35
C ASP A 92 -4.97 20.22 -12.16
N THR A 93 -6.29 19.98 -12.14
CA THR A 93 -7.30 20.75 -12.85
C THR A 93 -8.41 21.20 -11.90
N ASP A 94 -8.83 22.46 -12.00
CA ASP A 94 -9.88 23.03 -11.15
C ASP A 94 -11.31 22.59 -11.57
N ASP A 95 -11.48 22.09 -12.79
CA ASP A 95 -12.79 21.77 -13.39
C ASP A 95 -13.20 20.29 -13.21
N GLY A 96 -12.36 19.48 -12.56
CA GLY A 96 -12.60 18.03 -12.36
C GLY A 96 -13.48 17.73 -11.14
N PRO A 97 -13.97 16.47 -11.01
CA PRO A 97 -14.65 16.04 -9.80
C PRO A 97 -13.67 16.03 -8.62
N PRO A 98 -14.16 16.19 -7.37
CA PRO A 98 -13.32 16.04 -6.20
C PRO A 98 -12.65 14.66 -6.16
N MET A 99 -11.34 14.66 -6.05
CA MET A 99 -10.52 13.44 -6.04
C MET A 99 -10.10 13.05 -4.63
N MET A 100 -9.79 11.78 -4.45
CA MET A 100 -9.26 11.21 -3.22
C MET A 100 -8.07 10.32 -3.52
N ALA A 101 -7.22 10.13 -2.52
CA ALA A 101 -6.10 9.19 -2.56
C ALA A 101 -5.96 8.48 -1.21
N CYS A 102 -5.16 7.43 -1.17
CA CYS A 102 -4.78 6.76 0.06
C CYS A 102 -3.37 7.19 0.50
N GLU A 103 -3.25 7.60 1.76
CA GLU A 103 -2.00 7.90 2.43
C GLU A 103 -1.62 6.73 3.35
N ALA A 104 -0.38 6.25 3.28
CA ALA A 104 0.12 5.17 4.13
C ALA A 104 0.27 5.64 5.58
N LEU A 105 -0.27 4.85 6.51
CA LEU A 105 -0.12 5.04 7.95
C LEU A 105 0.96 4.14 8.56
N THR A 106 1.16 2.95 8.01
CA THR A 106 2.18 2.01 8.47
C THR A 106 3.56 2.56 8.14
N LEU A 107 4.45 2.56 9.13
CA LEU A 107 5.84 2.99 8.99
C LEU A 107 6.77 1.78 9.21
N ALA A 108 6.83 0.89 8.23
CA ALA A 108 7.71 -0.27 8.24
C ALA A 108 8.31 -0.48 6.85
N PRO A 109 9.64 -0.64 6.71
CA PRO A 109 10.24 -0.83 5.40
C PRO A 109 9.85 -2.20 4.82
N PHE A 110 9.62 -2.26 3.50
CA PHE A 110 9.55 -3.52 2.78
C PHE A 110 10.94 -4.16 2.72
N ASP A 111 11.01 -5.48 2.86
CA ASP A 111 12.27 -6.19 2.71
C ASP A 111 12.69 -6.21 1.23
N GLN A 112 13.68 -5.38 0.91
CA GLN A 112 14.15 -5.20 -0.46
C GLN A 112 14.70 -6.48 -1.09
N ARG A 113 15.16 -7.44 -0.27
CA ARG A 113 15.66 -8.74 -0.75
C ARG A 113 14.56 -9.60 -1.37
N LEU A 114 13.29 -9.28 -1.11
CA LEU A 114 12.12 -9.97 -1.65
C LEU A 114 11.52 -9.23 -2.87
N LEU A 115 12.11 -8.09 -3.28
CA LEU A 115 11.64 -7.31 -4.42
C LEU A 115 12.43 -7.67 -5.68
N GLU A 116 11.75 -8.16 -6.71
CA GLU A 116 12.32 -8.31 -8.05
C GLU A 116 12.23 -6.95 -8.77
N THR A 117 13.28 -6.15 -8.66
CA THR A 117 13.29 -4.76 -9.12
C THR A 117 13.15 -4.63 -10.64
N SER A 118 13.51 -5.66 -11.41
CA SER A 118 13.36 -5.67 -12.88
C SER A 118 11.90 -5.72 -13.33
N LEU A 119 10.98 -6.11 -12.44
CA LEU A 119 9.53 -6.12 -12.69
C LEU A 119 8.84 -4.79 -12.33
N LEU A 120 9.52 -3.91 -11.62
CA LEU A 120 8.95 -2.61 -11.23
C LEU A 120 9.08 -1.61 -12.38
N THR A 121 8.01 -0.87 -12.62
CA THR A 121 8.08 0.35 -13.41
C THR A 121 8.81 1.45 -12.64
N GLN A 122 9.33 2.46 -13.34
CA GLN A 122 10.01 3.57 -12.67
C GLN A 122 9.13 4.27 -11.62
N PRO A 123 7.83 4.57 -11.88
CA PRO A 123 6.96 5.15 -10.84
C PRO A 123 6.75 4.25 -9.62
N GLU A 124 6.75 2.92 -9.79
CA GLU A 124 6.64 1.98 -8.66
C GLU A 124 7.93 1.95 -7.83
N ALA A 125 9.07 1.94 -8.47
CA ALA A 125 10.37 2.04 -7.79
C ALA A 125 10.50 3.37 -7.03
N ASP A 126 10.15 4.49 -7.66
CA ASP A 126 10.15 5.82 -7.03
C ASP A 126 9.18 5.87 -5.83
N TRP A 127 8.03 5.19 -5.93
CA TRP A 127 7.09 5.11 -4.80
C TRP A 127 7.69 4.35 -3.61
N VAL A 128 8.37 3.22 -3.84
CA VAL A 128 9.04 2.45 -2.77
C VAL A 128 10.14 3.29 -2.13
N ASP A 129 10.97 3.96 -2.93
CA ASP A 129 12.07 4.80 -2.45
C ASP A 129 11.53 5.96 -1.58
N ASN A 130 10.51 6.68 -2.05
CA ASN A 130 9.86 7.76 -1.31
C ASN A 130 9.21 7.26 -0.01
N TYR A 131 8.56 6.10 -0.05
CA TYR A 131 7.97 5.49 1.14
C TYR A 131 9.06 5.13 2.16
N HIS A 132 10.15 4.50 1.73
CA HIS A 132 11.28 4.16 2.60
C HIS A 132 11.95 5.42 3.19
N GLU A 133 12.10 6.48 2.41
CA GLU A 133 12.60 7.75 2.91
C GLU A 133 11.69 8.32 4.02
N GLN A 134 10.37 8.31 3.82
CA GLN A 134 9.41 8.74 4.85
C GLN A 134 9.52 7.88 6.12
N VAL A 135 9.60 6.56 5.99
CA VAL A 135 9.80 5.65 7.13
C VAL A 135 11.08 6.02 7.90
N PHE A 136 12.17 6.23 7.19
CA PHE A 136 13.45 6.61 7.81
C PHE A 136 13.37 7.95 8.52
N LEU A 137 12.87 8.98 7.85
CA LEU A 137 12.82 10.35 8.39
C LEU A 137 11.93 10.43 9.64
N GLN A 138 10.82 9.69 9.67
CA GLN A 138 9.89 9.74 10.80
C GLN A 138 10.35 8.88 11.98
N LEU A 139 10.96 7.73 11.74
CA LEU A 139 11.32 6.80 12.81
C LEU A 139 12.75 6.97 13.34
N SER A 140 13.72 7.35 12.49
CA SER A 140 15.12 7.41 12.91
C SER A 140 15.37 8.34 14.12
N PRO A 141 14.67 9.49 14.29
CA PRO A 141 14.85 10.32 15.47
C PRO A 141 14.34 9.72 16.79
N LEU A 142 13.53 8.67 16.69
CA LEU A 142 12.90 7.98 17.83
C LEU A 142 13.65 6.72 18.24
N LEU A 143 14.67 6.31 17.49
CA LEU A 143 15.39 5.06 17.66
C LEU A 143 16.78 5.30 18.26
N GLU A 144 17.28 4.30 18.98
CA GLU A 144 18.68 4.25 19.37
C GLU A 144 19.60 4.10 18.16
N GLU A 145 20.87 4.50 18.30
CA GLU A 145 21.85 4.53 17.19
C GLU A 145 21.95 3.21 16.41
N ARG A 146 21.96 2.10 17.12
CA ARG A 146 22.01 0.75 16.51
C ARG A 146 20.82 0.47 15.59
N ASP A 147 19.61 0.78 16.06
CA ASP A 147 18.38 0.51 15.34
C ASP A 147 18.15 1.53 14.22
N ALA A 148 18.52 2.77 14.43
CA ALA A 148 18.55 3.79 13.37
C ALA A 148 19.55 3.43 12.26
N ALA A 149 20.70 2.86 12.59
CA ALA A 149 21.66 2.36 11.60
C ALA A 149 21.13 1.15 10.82
N TRP A 150 20.37 0.24 11.47
CA TRP A 150 19.67 -0.82 10.78
C TRP A 150 18.58 -0.27 9.85
N LEU A 151 17.73 0.63 10.35
CA LEU A 151 16.68 1.25 9.57
C LEU A 151 17.23 1.97 8.34
N ARG A 152 18.33 2.71 8.48
CA ARG A 152 19.02 3.36 7.35
C ARG A 152 19.40 2.37 6.25
N ARG A 153 19.87 1.16 6.61
CA ARG A 153 20.20 0.13 5.62
C ARG A 153 18.95 -0.47 4.99
N ALA A 154 17.89 -0.71 5.79
CA ALA A 154 16.65 -1.29 5.33
C ALA A 154 15.84 -0.36 4.39
N THR A 155 16.12 0.94 4.44
CA THR A 155 15.42 1.98 3.67
C THR A 155 16.30 2.60 2.58
N GLN A 156 17.40 1.96 2.18
CA GLN A 156 18.21 2.46 1.06
C GLN A 156 17.41 2.47 -0.25
N PRO A 157 17.63 3.42 -1.15
CA PRO A 157 16.99 3.42 -2.47
C PRO A 157 17.28 2.13 -3.25
N LEU A 158 16.27 1.61 -3.95
CA LEU A 158 16.36 0.36 -4.74
C LEU A 158 17.46 0.41 -5.81
N ARG A 159 17.76 1.59 -6.35
CA ARG A 159 18.81 1.78 -7.39
C ARG A 159 20.23 1.47 -6.88
N ASN A 160 20.45 1.57 -5.57
CA ASN A 160 21.76 1.25 -4.98
C ASN A 160 22.01 -0.25 -4.85
N MET A 161 20.98 -1.09 -5.07
CA MET A 161 21.07 -2.55 -5.03
C MET A 161 21.56 -3.15 -6.38
N ASN A 162 21.47 -2.39 -7.47
CA ASN A 162 21.93 -2.78 -8.81
C ASN A 162 23.31 -2.20 -9.12
N GLY A 163 24.26 -2.22 -8.18
CA GLY A 163 25.65 -1.87 -8.44
C GLY A 163 26.20 -2.77 -9.55
N PRO A 164 27.20 -2.28 -10.34
CA PRO A 164 27.72 -3.05 -11.47
C PRO A 164 28.22 -4.41 -10.99
N SER A 165 27.66 -5.46 -11.59
CA SER A 165 28.16 -6.84 -11.50
C SER A 165 29.54 -6.98 -12.09
#